data_4db32f3b4c9366ecec784b925cb79ca2
#
_entry.id   4db32f3b4c9366ecec784b925cb79ca2
#
_cell.length_a   1.000
_cell.length_b   1.000
_cell.length_c   1.000
_cell.angle_alpha   90.00
_cell.angle_beta   90.00
_cell.angle_gamma   90.00
#
_symmetry.space_group_name_H-M   'P 1'
#
loop_
_entity.id
_entity.type
_entity.pdbx_description
1 polymer ?
#
loop_
_entity_poly.entity_id
_entity_poly.type
_entity_poly.pdbx_seq_one_letter_code
_entity_poly.pdbx_strand_id
1 'polypeptide(L)'
;MENKMEYEIKEETLVVYFYGEIDGSNVSLYRNKLNVILAMNEDDVIFDFKHTTFIDSAGVGLVLGRYQQLSKEGRKLAVSRLSNTAYKVFELSGLFEIMEYLKEAQI
;
A
#
# COMPACT_ATOMS: atom_id res chain seq x y z
N MET A 1 -16.40 -9.79 0.23
CA MET A 1 -15.63 -9.05 1.26
C MET A 1 -15.82 -7.56 1.09
N GLU A 2 -16.03 -6.87 2.17
CA GLU A 2 -16.18 -5.41 2.15
C GLU A 2 -14.86 -4.75 1.77
N ASN A 3 -14.92 -3.74 0.89
CA ASN A 3 -13.76 -2.95 0.53
C ASN A 3 -13.53 -1.90 1.60
N LYS A 4 -12.43 -1.99 2.32
CA LYS A 4 -12.11 -1.04 3.37
C LYS A 4 -10.62 -0.97 3.62
N MET A 5 -10.24 -0.01 4.45
CA MET A 5 -8.86 0.23 4.81
C MET A 5 -8.80 0.50 6.30
N GLU A 6 -7.83 -0.13 6.98
CA GLU A 6 -7.56 0.10 8.40
C GLU A 6 -6.10 0.43 8.57
N TYR A 7 -5.73 1.06 9.68
CA TYR A 7 -4.33 1.36 9.92
C TYR A 7 -4.02 1.33 11.40
N GLU A 8 -2.74 1.15 11.70
CA GLU A 8 -2.23 1.24 13.06
C GLU A 8 -0.77 1.67 13.02
N ILE A 9 -0.27 2.20 14.13
CA ILE A 9 1.14 2.56 14.25
C ILE A 9 1.77 1.58 15.24
N LYS A 10 2.83 0.89 14.80
CA LYS A 10 3.58 -0.07 15.60
C LYS A 10 5.06 0.26 15.48
N GLU A 11 5.72 0.48 16.62
CA GLU A 11 7.17 0.70 16.66
C GLU A 11 7.63 1.75 15.63
N GLU A 12 6.92 2.88 15.60
CA GLU A 12 7.24 4.00 14.71
C GLU A 12 7.08 3.65 13.23
N THR A 13 6.24 2.66 12.91
CA THR A 13 5.89 2.31 11.54
C THR A 13 4.38 2.37 11.40
N LEU A 14 3.92 3.08 10.38
CA LEU A 14 2.50 3.12 10.01
C LEU A 14 2.20 1.93 9.13
N VAL A 15 1.26 1.07 9.54
CA VAL A 15 0.82 -0.06 8.72
C VAL A 15 -0.60 0.20 8.27
N VAL A 16 -0.81 0.12 6.96
CA VAL A 16 -2.14 0.28 6.36
C VAL A 16 -2.57 -1.07 5.78
N TYR A 17 -3.74 -1.53 6.21
CA TYR A 17 -4.30 -2.82 5.78
C TYR A 17 -5.42 -2.58 4.78
N PHE A 18 -5.33 -3.20 3.62
CA PHE A 18 -6.35 -3.08 2.56
C PHE A 18 -7.17 -4.35 2.48
N TYR A 19 -8.49 -4.22 2.51
CA TYR A 19 -9.43 -5.35 2.43
C TYR A 19 -10.25 -5.23 1.15
N GLY A 20 -10.46 -6.37 0.49
CA GLY A 20 -11.30 -6.43 -0.69
C GLY A 20 -10.57 -6.05 -1.96
N GLU A 21 -11.22 -5.30 -2.82
CA GLU A 21 -10.70 -4.95 -4.13
C GLU A 21 -10.14 -3.53 -4.16
N ILE A 22 -9.08 -3.33 -4.93
CA ILE A 22 -8.53 -1.99 -5.21
C ILE A 22 -8.47 -1.85 -6.72
N ASP A 23 -9.36 -1.04 -7.28
CA ASP A 23 -9.48 -0.89 -8.73
C ASP A 23 -9.88 0.54 -9.11
N GLY A 24 -10.10 0.77 -10.40
CA GLY A 24 -10.44 2.09 -10.89
C GLY A 24 -11.71 2.68 -10.29
N SER A 25 -12.62 1.85 -9.78
CA SER A 25 -13.88 2.33 -9.22
C SER A 25 -13.72 2.93 -7.81
N ASN A 26 -12.70 2.53 -7.06
CA ASN A 26 -12.54 2.98 -5.66
C ASN A 26 -11.20 3.63 -5.35
N VAL A 27 -10.29 3.67 -6.29
CA VAL A 27 -8.92 4.16 -6.06
C VAL A 27 -8.90 5.62 -5.60
N SER A 28 -9.79 6.46 -6.09
CA SER A 28 -9.85 7.86 -5.68
C SER A 28 -10.24 8.01 -4.22
N LEU A 29 -11.17 7.18 -3.74
CA LEU A 29 -11.57 7.18 -2.34
C LEU A 29 -10.39 6.76 -1.45
N TYR A 30 -9.68 5.71 -1.83
CA TYR A 30 -8.50 5.27 -1.08
C TYR A 30 -7.40 6.32 -1.09
N ARG A 31 -7.17 6.97 -2.22
CA ARG A 31 -6.16 8.03 -2.32
C ARG A 31 -6.45 9.15 -1.32
N ASN A 32 -7.71 9.60 -1.27
CA ASN A 32 -8.08 10.67 -0.37
C ASN A 32 -7.91 10.28 1.10
N LYS A 33 -8.30 9.06 1.46
CA LYS A 33 -8.13 8.55 2.82
C LYS A 33 -6.66 8.42 3.19
N LEU A 34 -5.84 7.89 2.28
CA LEU A 34 -4.41 7.74 2.50
C LEU A 34 -3.72 9.08 2.69
N ASN A 35 -4.09 10.08 1.90
CA ASN A 35 -3.48 11.40 2.05
C ASN A 35 -3.70 11.96 3.45
N VAL A 36 -4.89 11.75 4.03
CA VAL A 36 -5.18 12.19 5.39
C VAL A 36 -4.34 11.40 6.40
N ILE A 37 -4.34 10.08 6.29
CA ILE A 37 -3.61 9.21 7.22
C ILE A 37 -2.10 9.49 7.18
N LEU A 38 -1.54 9.61 5.98
CA LEU A 38 -0.10 9.83 5.81
C LEU A 38 0.32 11.20 6.34
N ALA A 39 -0.56 12.19 6.30
CA ALA A 39 -0.28 13.52 6.83
C ALA A 39 -0.31 13.59 8.36
N MET A 40 -0.85 12.56 9.02
CA MET A 40 -0.99 12.54 10.48
C MET A 40 0.29 12.14 11.22
N ASN A 41 1.30 11.65 10.50
CA ASN A 41 2.57 11.24 11.11
C ASN A 41 3.73 11.42 10.12
N GLU A 42 4.93 11.05 10.58
CA GLU A 42 6.15 11.15 9.77
C GLU A 42 6.87 9.81 9.66
N ASP A 43 6.20 8.73 10.05
CA ASP A 43 6.81 7.41 10.10
C ASP A 43 6.98 6.77 8.72
N ASP A 44 7.85 5.77 8.64
CA ASP A 44 7.89 4.90 7.47
C ASP A 44 6.59 4.10 7.40
N VAL A 45 6.24 3.58 6.22
CA VAL A 45 4.91 3.05 5.94
C VAL A 45 5.02 1.65 5.34
N ILE A 46 4.12 0.77 5.76
CA ILE A 46 3.92 -0.54 5.14
C ILE A 46 2.48 -0.61 4.66
N PHE A 47 2.29 -0.95 3.38
CA PHE A 47 0.98 -1.29 2.84
C PHE A 47 0.83 -2.80 2.84
N ASP A 48 -0.12 -3.30 3.60
CA ASP A 48 -0.34 -4.73 3.77
C ASP A 48 -1.55 -5.19 2.96
N PHE A 49 -1.36 -6.22 2.14
CA PHE A 49 -2.36 -6.68 1.19
C PHE A 49 -2.84 -8.10 1.50
N LYS A 50 -2.67 -8.59 2.73
CA LYS A 50 -3.09 -9.96 3.06
C LYS A 50 -4.55 -10.21 2.74
N HIS A 51 -5.41 -9.23 2.98
CA HIS A 51 -6.85 -9.36 2.79
C HIS A 51 -7.34 -8.72 1.50
N THR A 52 -6.43 -8.35 0.61
CA THR A 52 -6.77 -7.80 -0.70
C THR A 52 -7.03 -8.95 -1.67
N THR A 53 -8.23 -8.98 -2.23
CA THR A 53 -8.66 -10.06 -3.12
C THR A 53 -8.39 -9.74 -4.60
N PHE A 54 -8.24 -8.47 -4.94
CA PHE A 54 -8.00 -8.05 -6.32
C PHE A 54 -7.31 -6.69 -6.33
N ILE A 55 -6.34 -6.53 -7.22
CA ILE A 55 -5.72 -5.23 -7.47
C ILE A 55 -5.39 -5.13 -8.96
N ASP A 56 -5.71 -4.00 -9.58
CA ASP A 56 -5.41 -3.75 -10.99
C ASP A 56 -4.37 -2.63 -11.14
N SER A 57 -4.18 -2.16 -12.38
CA SER A 57 -3.19 -1.12 -12.66
C SER A 57 -3.51 0.21 -11.96
N ALA A 58 -4.80 0.51 -11.69
CA ALA A 58 -5.15 1.70 -10.94
C ALA A 58 -4.69 1.58 -9.49
N GLY A 59 -4.82 0.38 -8.90
CA GLY A 59 -4.31 0.11 -7.55
C GLY A 59 -2.80 0.19 -7.49
N VAL A 60 -2.11 -0.34 -8.49
CA VAL A 60 -0.65 -0.21 -8.59
C VAL A 60 -0.26 1.28 -8.68
N GLY A 61 -0.99 2.06 -9.46
CA GLY A 61 -0.77 3.51 -9.56
C GLY A 61 -0.96 4.22 -8.23
N LEU A 62 -1.93 3.79 -7.43
CA LEU A 62 -2.15 4.33 -6.10
C LEU A 62 -0.90 4.12 -5.23
N VAL A 63 -0.34 2.91 -5.24
CA VAL A 63 0.86 2.58 -4.48
C VAL A 63 2.05 3.40 -4.96
N LEU A 64 2.26 3.44 -6.27
CA LEU A 64 3.38 4.20 -6.86
C LEU A 64 3.29 5.69 -6.51
N GLY A 65 2.11 6.28 -6.61
CA GLY A 65 1.93 7.69 -6.26
C GLY A 65 2.25 7.98 -4.81
N ARG A 66 1.86 7.09 -3.90
CA ARG A 66 2.18 7.23 -2.47
C ARG A 66 3.66 7.03 -2.21
N TYR A 67 4.28 6.09 -2.92
CA TYR A 67 5.73 5.91 -2.83
C TYR A 67 6.48 7.19 -3.19
N GLN A 68 6.11 7.81 -4.29
CA GLN A 68 6.75 9.04 -4.74
C GLN A 68 6.55 10.19 -3.75
N GLN A 69 5.33 10.31 -3.21
CA GLN A 69 5.01 11.31 -2.20
C GLN A 69 5.86 11.13 -0.94
N LEU A 70 5.93 9.91 -0.44
CA LEU A 70 6.67 9.59 0.78
C LEU A 70 8.18 9.77 0.58
N SER A 71 8.70 9.38 -0.58
CA SER A 71 10.12 9.55 -0.89
C SER A 71 10.56 11.01 -0.82
N LYS A 72 9.71 11.92 -1.26
CA LYS A 72 10.00 13.36 -1.17
C LYS A 72 10.10 13.85 0.27
N GLU A 73 9.45 13.14 1.19
CA GLU A 73 9.47 13.44 2.62
C GLU A 73 10.55 12.66 3.37
N GLY A 74 11.37 11.88 2.67
CA GLY A 74 12.38 11.05 3.30
C GLY A 74 11.81 9.82 4.00
N ARG A 75 10.59 9.43 3.66
CA ARG A 75 9.89 8.28 4.25
C ARG A 75 9.93 7.10 3.31
N LYS A 76 10.07 5.89 3.87
CA LYS A 76 10.09 4.65 3.09
C LYS A 76 8.70 4.04 3.02
N LEU A 77 8.42 3.40 1.88
CA LEU A 77 7.20 2.61 1.71
C LEU A 77 7.60 1.20 1.29
N ALA A 78 7.10 0.21 2.03
CA ALA A 78 7.20 -1.20 1.68
C ALA A 78 5.80 -1.76 1.49
N VAL A 79 5.70 -2.87 0.76
CA VAL A 79 4.44 -3.61 0.63
C VAL A 79 4.62 -4.99 1.25
N SER A 80 3.54 -5.57 1.79
CA SER A 80 3.63 -6.87 2.45
C SER A 80 2.46 -7.78 2.12
N ARG A 81 2.72 -9.07 2.18
CA ARG A 81 1.74 -10.16 2.12
C ARG A 81 0.84 -10.13 0.87
N LEU A 82 1.44 -9.93 -0.29
CA LEU A 82 0.72 -9.99 -1.56
C LEU A 82 0.31 -11.43 -1.88
N SER A 83 -0.88 -11.61 -2.45
CA SER A 83 -1.26 -12.87 -3.06
C SER A 83 -0.37 -13.15 -4.27
N ASN A 84 -0.36 -14.40 -4.76
CA ASN A 84 0.43 -14.72 -5.94
C ASN A 84 0.04 -13.86 -7.14
N THR A 85 -1.25 -13.62 -7.33
CA THR A 85 -1.74 -12.80 -8.43
C THR A 85 -1.31 -11.35 -8.28
N ALA A 86 -1.47 -10.78 -7.10
CA ALA A 86 -1.05 -9.39 -6.85
C ALA A 86 0.46 -9.23 -6.95
N TYR A 87 1.22 -10.21 -6.47
CA TYR A 87 2.67 -10.20 -6.61
C TYR A 87 3.09 -10.08 -8.08
N LYS A 88 2.46 -10.87 -8.94
CA LYS A 88 2.76 -10.84 -10.37
C LYS A 88 2.49 -9.47 -10.98
N VAL A 89 1.39 -8.83 -10.60
CA VAL A 89 1.05 -7.49 -11.08
C VAL A 89 2.11 -6.48 -10.64
N PHE A 90 2.54 -6.54 -9.39
CA PHE A 90 3.60 -5.65 -8.87
C PHE A 90 4.94 -5.91 -9.54
N GLU A 91 5.27 -7.18 -9.75
CA GLU A 91 6.52 -7.56 -10.42
C GLU A 91 6.56 -7.02 -11.84
N LEU A 92 5.49 -7.24 -12.61
CA LEU A 92 5.41 -6.79 -14.01
C LEU A 92 5.41 -5.27 -14.14
N SER A 93 4.92 -4.56 -13.13
CA SER A 93 4.92 -3.09 -13.14
C SER A 93 6.27 -2.49 -12.77
N GLY A 94 7.22 -3.31 -12.32
CA GLY A 94 8.54 -2.83 -11.93
C GLY A 94 8.62 -2.24 -10.53
N LEU A 95 7.55 -2.33 -9.75
CA LEU A 95 7.53 -1.71 -8.42
C LEU A 95 8.57 -2.28 -7.46
N PHE A 96 8.92 -3.57 -7.60
CA PHE A 96 9.92 -4.17 -6.72
C PHE A 96 11.35 -3.71 -7.00
N GLU A 97 11.54 -2.96 -8.07
CA GLU A 97 12.84 -2.35 -8.35
C GLU A 97 13.05 -1.07 -7.54
N ILE A 98 11.98 -0.51 -6.99
CA ILE A 98 12.05 0.76 -6.27
C ILE A 98 11.58 0.67 -4.82
N MET A 99 10.85 -0.37 -4.45
CA MET A 99 10.36 -0.52 -3.08
C MET A 99 10.52 -1.94 -2.58
N GLU A 100 10.58 -2.09 -1.26
CA GLU A 100 10.78 -3.37 -0.62
C GLU A 100 9.48 -4.17 -0.55
N TYR A 101 9.60 -5.48 -0.76
CA TYR A 101 8.51 -6.42 -0.54
C TYR A 101 8.79 -7.26 0.69
N LEU A 102 7.87 -7.28 1.64
CA LEU A 102 7.95 -8.08 2.86
C LEU A 102 6.94 -9.22 2.75
N LYS A 103 7.42 -10.46 2.76
CA LYS A 103 6.53 -11.63 2.65
C LYS A 103 5.57 -11.72 3.84
N GLU A 104 6.02 -11.27 5.01
CA GLU A 104 5.23 -11.28 6.24
C GLU A 104 5.28 -9.90 6.86
N ALA A 105 4.27 -9.58 7.67
CA ALA A 105 4.29 -8.34 8.44
C ALA A 105 5.44 -8.40 9.43
N GLN A 106 6.37 -7.45 9.34
CA GLN A 106 7.62 -7.43 10.11
C GLN A 106 7.49 -6.74 11.47
N ILE A 107 6.28 -6.62 11.98
CA ILE A 107 6.04 -5.85 13.20
C ILE A 107 5.14 -6.58 14.16
#